data_8135bd12080eea39987a4ca22f166686
#
_entry.id   8135bd12080eea39987a4ca22f166686
#
_cell.length_a   1.000
_cell.length_b   1.000
_cell.length_c   1.000
_cell.angle_alpha   90.00
_cell.angle_beta   90.00
_cell.angle_gamma   90.00
#
_symmetry.space_group_name_H-M   'P 1'
#
loop_
_entity.id
_entity.type
_entity.pdbx_description
1 polymer ?
#
loop_
_entity_poly.entity_id
_entity_poly.type
_entity_poly.pdbx_seq_one_letter_code
_entity_poly.pdbx_strand_id
1 'polypeptide(L)'
;MKRFLKINAADNVAVALADDLHEGETLDVEGVAVTLREDVARGHKFALRDIAAGENVVKYGYPIGHATQDVPQGGWIHTHNLNTNLRDDLEYTYAPKVYDVGCPKRDVRVMGYLRGNDTMGIRNELWIVPSVGCVNGQAQAIAERVKRECDCSHLDDVRVYTHNYGCSQLGDDHANTQRALAALVRHPNAGAVLVLGLGCENNQVSALKEVIGQWDDERVKFLVAQEVEDEIEAGFEICRGLVEKTKADKRQPLPLAYLKVGLKCGGSDGFSGITANPLVGLFSDWLIAQGGTTVLTEVPEMFGAETILMDRAADRRVFDGTVSLINDFKRYFRRFDQPIYENPSPGNKKGGITTLEEKSLGCVQKGGAQPVVDVLTYAQPVTKPGLNLLQAPGNDLVAASALALSGCQLVLFTTGRGTPFGSFVPTMKISTNTQLAEFKANWIDFNAGTLVEDEEPQAVLERFIGKVLATAGGERLKHEETGFKEIAIFKTGVTL
;
A
#
# COMPACT_ATOMS: atom_id res chain seq x y z
N MET A 1 19.80 0.07 24.66
CA MET A 1 19.40 0.34 23.27
C MET A 1 20.56 0.06 22.33
N LYS A 2 20.37 -0.74 21.27
CA LYS A 2 21.40 -0.99 20.26
C LYS A 2 21.70 0.30 19.51
N ARG A 3 22.97 0.64 19.30
CA ARG A 3 23.39 1.87 18.60
C ARG A 3 23.56 1.67 17.09
N PHE A 4 23.71 0.43 16.65
CA PHE A 4 23.85 0.04 15.25
C PHE A 4 23.33 -1.41 15.06
N LEU A 5 23.10 -1.80 13.79
CA LEU A 5 22.60 -3.12 13.45
C LEU A 5 23.22 -3.61 12.13
N LYS A 6 23.84 -4.79 12.16
CA LYS A 6 24.08 -5.61 10.98
C LYS A 6 22.86 -6.50 10.78
N ILE A 7 22.20 -6.42 9.62
CA ILE A 7 20.87 -7.03 9.42
C ILE A 7 20.98 -8.50 9.03
N ASN A 8 21.95 -8.83 8.18
CA ASN A 8 22.18 -10.19 7.69
C ASN A 8 23.65 -10.57 7.83
N ALA A 9 23.94 -11.85 8.07
CA ALA A 9 25.33 -12.32 8.21
C ALA A 9 26.20 -12.02 6.99
N ALA A 10 25.62 -11.98 5.78
CA ALA A 10 26.31 -11.66 4.53
C ALA A 10 26.57 -10.16 4.32
N ASP A 11 25.99 -9.28 5.15
CA ASP A 11 26.13 -7.84 4.97
C ASP A 11 27.55 -7.36 5.22
N ASN A 12 28.06 -6.49 4.35
CA ASN A 12 29.34 -5.80 4.54
C ASN A 12 29.15 -4.36 5.03
N VAL A 13 27.93 -4.02 5.44
CA VAL A 13 27.58 -2.75 6.09
C VAL A 13 26.76 -2.98 7.35
N ALA A 14 26.78 -2.01 8.27
CA ALA A 14 25.82 -1.89 9.37
C ALA A 14 25.09 -0.56 9.31
N VAL A 15 23.88 -0.50 9.89
CA VAL A 15 23.02 0.69 9.92
C VAL A 15 23.11 1.34 11.30
N ALA A 16 23.30 2.66 11.35
CA ALA A 16 23.23 3.46 12.57
C ALA A 16 21.80 3.53 13.09
N LEU A 17 21.57 3.14 14.33
CA LEU A 17 20.29 3.23 15.03
C LEU A 17 20.19 4.44 15.95
N ALA A 18 21.32 5.00 16.33
CA ALA A 18 21.46 6.16 17.21
C ALA A 18 21.98 7.39 16.46
N ASP A 19 21.78 8.57 17.03
CA ASP A 19 22.21 9.85 16.46
C ASP A 19 23.64 10.25 16.89
N ASP A 20 24.31 9.44 17.72
CA ASP A 20 25.57 9.74 18.39
C ASP A 20 26.74 8.84 17.91
N LEU A 21 26.76 8.47 16.64
CA LEU A 21 27.90 7.75 16.03
C LEU A 21 28.89 8.75 15.42
N HIS A 22 30.01 8.98 16.11
CA HIS A 22 30.95 10.03 15.74
C HIS A 22 32.24 9.49 15.14
N GLU A 23 32.91 10.31 14.33
CA GLU A 23 34.25 10.05 13.81
C GLU A 23 35.22 9.66 14.91
N GLY A 24 36.08 8.66 14.65
CA GLY A 24 37.09 8.15 15.55
C GLY A 24 36.58 7.18 16.62
N GLU A 25 35.26 6.99 16.73
CA GLU A 25 34.69 6.01 17.65
C GLU A 25 34.91 4.58 17.13
N THR A 26 35.29 3.66 18.03
CA THR A 26 35.43 2.24 17.70
C THR A 26 34.24 1.46 18.23
N LEU A 27 33.55 0.78 17.32
CA LEU A 27 32.37 -0.04 17.58
C LEU A 27 32.76 -1.53 17.50
N ASP A 28 32.24 -2.35 18.39
CA ASP A 28 32.32 -3.81 18.28
C ASP A 28 31.11 -4.35 17.52
N VAL A 29 31.31 -4.76 16.27
CA VAL A 29 30.25 -5.34 15.41
C VAL A 29 30.48 -6.84 15.29
N GLU A 30 29.80 -7.64 16.12
CA GLU A 30 29.91 -9.11 16.13
C GLU A 30 31.36 -9.62 16.32
N GLY A 31 32.14 -8.96 17.21
CA GLY A 31 33.52 -9.29 17.48
C GLY A 31 34.54 -8.66 16.53
N VAL A 32 34.09 -7.81 15.60
CA VAL A 32 34.97 -7.03 14.72
C VAL A 32 34.99 -5.58 15.17
N ALA A 33 36.20 -5.09 15.53
CA ALA A 33 36.40 -3.68 15.88
C ALA A 33 36.38 -2.81 14.62
N VAL A 34 35.41 -1.89 14.51
CA VAL A 34 35.23 -0.97 13.40
C VAL A 34 35.37 0.46 13.91
N THR A 35 36.38 1.19 13.46
CA THR A 35 36.58 2.60 13.80
C THR A 35 35.96 3.49 12.73
N LEU A 36 34.97 4.32 13.10
CA LEU A 36 34.31 5.23 12.21
C LEU A 36 35.24 6.29 11.65
N ARG A 37 35.15 6.55 10.35
CA ARG A 37 36.01 7.52 9.63
C ARG A 37 35.39 8.91 9.54
N GLU A 38 34.12 9.00 9.83
CA GLU A 38 33.30 10.22 9.81
C GLU A 38 32.01 9.98 10.62
N ASP A 39 31.27 11.04 10.93
CA ASP A 39 29.98 10.95 11.62
C ASP A 39 28.96 10.18 10.75
N VAL A 40 28.24 9.25 11.35
CA VAL A 40 27.20 8.47 10.66
C VAL A 40 25.83 8.78 11.25
N ALA A 41 25.01 9.48 10.49
CA ALA A 41 23.67 9.85 10.93
C ALA A 41 22.75 8.63 11.07
N ARG A 42 21.77 8.74 11.93
CA ARG A 42 20.74 7.71 12.16
C ARG A 42 20.04 7.30 10.84
N GLY A 43 19.89 5.99 10.63
CA GLY A 43 19.33 5.40 9.42
C GLY A 43 20.36 5.22 8.30
N HIS A 44 21.53 5.83 8.40
CA HIS A 44 22.63 5.70 7.45
C HIS A 44 23.49 4.46 7.75
N LYS A 45 24.37 4.10 6.81
CA LYS A 45 25.17 2.88 6.89
C LYS A 45 26.66 3.17 6.79
N PHE A 46 27.46 2.32 7.42
CA PHE A 46 28.92 2.35 7.38
C PHE A 46 29.50 0.98 7.03
N ALA A 47 30.69 0.98 6.43
CA ALA A 47 31.37 -0.23 5.98
C ALA A 47 31.92 -1.04 7.16
N LEU A 48 31.72 -2.37 7.16
CA LEU A 48 32.26 -3.29 8.17
C LEU A 48 33.66 -3.80 7.83
N ARG A 49 34.10 -3.64 6.59
CA ARG A 49 35.40 -3.93 6.06
C ARG A 49 35.73 -2.99 4.91
N ASP A 50 36.97 -3.03 4.42
CA ASP A 50 37.31 -2.34 3.18
C ASP A 50 36.47 -2.88 2.03
N ILE A 51 35.94 -2.00 1.17
CA ILE A 51 35.16 -2.30 -0.02
C ILE A 51 35.85 -1.60 -1.20
N ALA A 52 36.35 -2.37 -2.16
CA ALA A 52 37.06 -1.83 -3.30
C ALA A 52 36.09 -1.19 -4.32
N ALA A 53 36.60 -0.24 -5.11
CA ALA A 53 35.86 0.33 -6.25
C ALA A 53 35.35 -0.78 -7.18
N GLY A 54 34.08 -0.73 -7.53
CA GLY A 54 33.39 -1.76 -8.35
C GLY A 54 32.89 -2.96 -7.55
N GLU A 55 33.26 -3.10 -6.27
CA GLU A 55 32.76 -4.17 -5.42
C GLU A 55 31.30 -3.88 -4.95
N ASN A 56 30.51 -4.95 -4.80
CA ASN A 56 29.13 -4.83 -4.32
C ASN A 56 29.07 -4.42 -2.85
N VAL A 57 28.23 -3.44 -2.56
CA VAL A 57 27.75 -3.16 -1.20
C VAL A 57 26.56 -4.06 -0.92
N VAL A 58 26.61 -4.83 0.17
CA VAL A 58 25.61 -5.85 0.52
C VAL A 58 24.87 -5.43 1.78
N LYS A 59 23.52 -5.37 1.69
CA LYS A 59 22.60 -5.13 2.81
C LYS A 59 21.37 -6.04 2.64
N TYR A 60 20.80 -6.52 3.73
CA TYR A 60 19.72 -7.51 3.71
C TYR A 60 20.12 -8.86 3.07
N GLY A 61 21.42 -9.16 3.00
CA GLY A 61 21.95 -10.35 2.32
C GLY A 61 22.05 -10.25 0.79
N TYR A 62 21.75 -9.07 0.21
CA TYR A 62 21.72 -8.83 -1.24
C TYR A 62 22.53 -7.59 -1.62
N PRO A 63 23.10 -7.54 -2.84
CA PRO A 63 23.70 -6.31 -3.36
C PRO A 63 22.69 -5.17 -3.43
N ILE A 64 23.04 -4.01 -2.87
CA ILE A 64 22.28 -2.75 -2.97
C ILE A 64 22.91 -1.79 -3.99
N GLY A 65 23.93 -2.21 -4.70
CA GLY A 65 24.71 -1.42 -5.65
C GLY A 65 26.19 -1.78 -5.55
N HIS A 66 27.04 -1.00 -6.22
CA HIS A 66 28.49 -1.14 -6.17
C HIS A 66 29.17 0.15 -5.73
N ALA A 67 30.31 0.02 -5.04
CA ALA A 67 31.12 1.15 -4.63
C ALA A 67 31.72 1.83 -5.88
N THR A 68 31.66 3.17 -5.97
CA THR A 68 32.23 3.94 -7.07
C THR A 68 33.69 4.31 -6.83
N GLN A 69 34.18 4.15 -5.61
CA GLN A 69 35.55 4.37 -5.16
C GLN A 69 35.85 3.42 -4.01
N ASP A 70 37.12 3.29 -3.63
CA ASP A 70 37.48 2.53 -2.44
C ASP A 70 36.85 3.15 -1.19
N VAL A 71 36.19 2.32 -0.39
CA VAL A 71 35.57 2.71 0.89
C VAL A 71 36.29 1.93 2.00
N PRO A 72 37.01 2.62 2.89
CA PRO A 72 37.69 1.95 3.99
C PRO A 72 36.69 1.46 5.04
N GLN A 73 37.09 0.47 5.85
CA GLN A 73 36.35 0.07 7.04
C GLN A 73 35.99 1.27 7.91
N GLY A 74 34.74 1.37 8.34
CA GLY A 74 34.21 2.49 9.11
C GLY A 74 33.79 3.70 8.27
N GLY A 75 34.00 3.69 6.94
CA GLY A 75 33.57 4.76 6.04
C GLY A 75 32.06 4.81 5.86
N TRP A 76 31.50 6.00 5.82
CA TRP A 76 30.08 6.23 5.53
C TRP A 76 29.76 5.90 4.07
N ILE A 77 28.69 5.13 3.84
CA ILE A 77 28.24 4.76 2.50
C ILE A 77 26.94 5.47 2.17
N HIS A 78 26.98 6.27 1.10
CA HIS A 78 25.82 7.02 0.59
C HIS A 78 25.98 7.27 -0.92
N THR A 79 25.14 8.16 -1.47
CA THR A 79 25.09 8.50 -2.90
C THR A 79 26.39 9.04 -3.51
N HIS A 80 27.36 9.49 -2.69
CA HIS A 80 28.65 9.97 -3.15
C HIS A 80 29.64 8.86 -3.51
N ASN A 81 29.42 7.64 -2.99
CA ASN A 81 30.33 6.50 -3.18
C ASN A 81 29.63 5.17 -3.47
N LEU A 82 28.32 5.18 -3.74
CA LEU A 82 27.51 4.02 -4.11
C LEU A 82 26.66 4.31 -5.36
N ASN A 83 26.69 3.42 -6.34
CA ASN A 83 25.87 3.50 -7.54
C ASN A 83 25.04 2.22 -7.74
N THR A 84 23.94 2.33 -8.49
CA THR A 84 23.01 1.24 -8.79
C THR A 84 23.61 0.15 -9.68
N ASN A 85 23.18 -1.10 -9.48
CA ASN A 85 23.42 -2.24 -10.35
C ASN A 85 22.27 -2.51 -11.32
N LEU A 86 21.20 -1.72 -11.25
CA LEU A 86 20.01 -1.96 -12.07
C LEU A 86 20.34 -1.87 -13.55
N ARG A 87 19.80 -2.83 -14.29
CA ARG A 87 19.89 -2.91 -15.74
C ARG A 87 18.49 -2.91 -16.33
N ASP A 88 18.42 -2.75 -17.64
CA ASP A 88 17.20 -2.87 -18.43
C ASP A 88 16.52 -4.23 -18.28
N ASP A 89 15.56 -4.56 -19.17
CA ASP A 89 14.83 -5.82 -19.13
C ASP A 89 15.78 -7.00 -18.95
N LEU A 90 15.51 -7.81 -17.93
CA LEU A 90 16.26 -9.01 -17.63
C LEU A 90 15.45 -10.24 -18.03
N GLU A 91 16.16 -11.27 -18.49
CA GLU A 91 15.62 -12.62 -18.58
C GLU A 91 15.73 -13.28 -17.21
N TYR A 92 14.65 -13.92 -16.78
CA TYR A 92 14.56 -14.58 -15.49
C TYR A 92 14.32 -16.08 -15.66
N THR A 93 14.91 -16.87 -14.79
CA THR A 93 14.74 -18.34 -14.78
C THR A 93 13.76 -18.75 -13.70
N TYR A 94 12.78 -19.58 -14.05
CA TYR A 94 11.85 -20.15 -13.08
C TYR A 94 12.56 -21.18 -12.20
N ALA A 95 12.82 -20.84 -10.95
CA ALA A 95 13.47 -21.69 -9.95
C ALA A 95 12.75 -21.53 -8.61
N PRO A 96 11.53 -22.10 -8.47
CA PRO A 96 10.71 -21.88 -7.29
C PRO A 96 11.38 -22.41 -6.02
N LYS A 97 11.32 -21.61 -4.96
CA LYS A 97 11.74 -21.96 -3.61
C LYS A 97 10.53 -22.12 -2.72
N VAL A 98 10.46 -23.23 -2.02
CA VAL A 98 9.41 -23.47 -1.02
C VAL A 98 9.90 -22.96 0.33
N TYR A 99 9.12 -22.08 0.93
CA TYR A 99 9.36 -21.56 2.27
C TYR A 99 8.34 -22.16 3.23
N ASP A 100 8.82 -22.78 4.30
CA ASP A 100 7.96 -23.15 5.43
C ASP A 100 7.89 -21.95 6.38
N VAL A 101 6.74 -21.31 6.40
CA VAL A 101 6.54 -20.09 7.21
C VAL A 101 6.21 -20.41 8.66
N GLY A 102 5.86 -21.68 8.96
CA GLY A 102 5.66 -22.17 10.35
C GLY A 102 4.60 -21.42 11.15
N CYS A 103 3.67 -20.73 10.51
CA CYS A 103 2.69 -19.90 11.19
C CYS A 103 1.46 -20.73 11.64
N PRO A 104 1.16 -20.83 12.95
CA PRO A 104 0.07 -21.66 13.43
C PRO A 104 -1.29 -21.11 13.02
N LYS A 105 -2.21 -22.00 12.64
CA LYS A 105 -3.59 -21.68 12.37
C LYS A 105 -4.36 -21.46 13.68
N ARG A 106 -5.10 -20.35 13.77
CA ARG A 106 -5.93 -20.00 14.95
C ARG A 106 -7.36 -19.73 14.48
N ASP A 107 -8.39 -20.06 15.28
CA ASP A 107 -9.78 -19.63 14.99
C ASP A 107 -9.96 -18.18 15.48
N VAL A 108 -9.58 -17.25 14.64
CA VAL A 108 -9.73 -15.80 14.90
C VAL A 108 -10.84 -15.25 14.04
N ARG A 109 -11.73 -14.48 14.65
CA ARG A 109 -12.85 -13.82 13.98
C ARG A 109 -12.75 -12.31 14.12
N VAL A 110 -13.28 -11.61 13.13
CA VAL A 110 -13.35 -10.15 13.09
C VAL A 110 -14.81 -9.71 12.97
N MET A 111 -15.16 -8.63 13.66
CA MET A 111 -16.49 -8.05 13.59
C MET A 111 -16.65 -7.27 12.29
N GLY A 112 -17.45 -7.77 11.34
CA GLY A 112 -17.65 -7.16 10.02
C GLY A 112 -19.10 -7.23 9.54
N TYR A 113 -19.38 -6.53 8.46
CA TYR A 113 -20.70 -6.54 7.79
C TYR A 113 -20.66 -7.56 6.63
N LEU A 114 -21.40 -8.66 6.77
CA LEU A 114 -21.56 -9.61 5.67
C LEU A 114 -22.44 -8.98 4.58
N ARG A 115 -21.95 -8.98 3.33
CA ARG A 115 -22.68 -8.47 2.17
C ARG A 115 -23.35 -9.62 1.40
N GLY A 116 -24.38 -9.28 0.63
CA GLY A 116 -25.17 -10.26 -0.13
C GLY A 116 -24.39 -11.07 -1.18
N ASN A 117 -23.22 -10.58 -1.60
CA ASN A 117 -22.31 -11.26 -2.53
C ASN A 117 -21.21 -12.08 -1.82
N ASP A 118 -21.42 -12.47 -0.57
CA ASP A 118 -20.47 -13.20 0.26
C ASP A 118 -19.11 -12.50 0.40
N THR A 119 -19.13 -11.19 0.59
CA THR A 119 -17.97 -10.37 0.96
C THR A 119 -18.18 -9.71 2.32
N MET A 120 -17.11 -9.20 2.93
CA MET A 120 -17.17 -8.54 4.22
C MET A 120 -16.77 -7.07 4.11
N GLY A 121 -17.62 -6.16 4.60
CA GLY A 121 -17.24 -4.78 4.88
C GLY A 121 -16.70 -4.61 6.29
N ILE A 122 -15.67 -3.79 6.47
CA ILE A 122 -15.18 -3.34 7.79
C ILE A 122 -15.66 -1.94 8.14
N ARG A 123 -16.37 -1.32 7.22
CA ARG A 123 -17.13 -0.09 7.37
C ARG A 123 -18.52 -0.26 6.76
N ASN A 124 -19.44 0.60 7.14
CA ASN A 124 -20.78 0.68 6.59
C ASN A 124 -21.06 2.14 6.18
N GLU A 125 -20.67 2.49 4.97
CA GLU A 125 -20.73 3.88 4.49
C GLU A 125 -21.73 4.02 3.35
N LEU A 126 -22.34 5.21 3.19
CA LEU A 126 -23.05 5.60 1.98
C LEU A 126 -22.08 6.32 1.06
N TRP A 127 -21.89 5.79 -0.14
CA TRP A 127 -21.02 6.39 -1.13
C TRP A 127 -21.79 7.00 -2.30
N ILE A 128 -21.43 8.23 -2.68
CA ILE A 128 -21.89 8.84 -3.93
C ILE A 128 -20.71 8.83 -4.89
N VAL A 129 -20.88 8.16 -6.02
CA VAL A 129 -19.83 7.92 -7.03
C VAL A 129 -20.21 8.66 -8.32
N PRO A 130 -19.58 9.82 -8.59
CA PRO A 130 -19.72 10.50 -9.87
C PRO A 130 -19.19 9.61 -11.02
N SER A 131 -19.93 9.49 -12.13
CA SER A 131 -19.41 8.84 -13.36
C SER A 131 -18.43 9.76 -14.09
N VAL A 132 -18.53 11.07 -13.84
CA VAL A 132 -17.75 12.12 -14.49
C VAL A 132 -17.52 13.29 -13.53
N GLY A 133 -16.37 13.97 -13.65
CA GLY A 133 -16.03 15.09 -12.80
C GLY A 133 -16.99 16.28 -12.85
N CYS A 134 -17.77 16.43 -13.92
CA CYS A 134 -18.73 17.52 -14.10
C CYS A 134 -19.85 17.52 -13.04
N VAL A 135 -20.18 16.39 -12.40
CA VAL A 135 -21.23 16.28 -11.37
C VAL A 135 -20.66 16.15 -9.96
N ASN A 136 -19.36 16.43 -9.75
CA ASN A 136 -18.74 16.39 -8.42
C ASN A 136 -19.44 17.35 -7.44
N GLY A 137 -19.77 18.56 -7.88
CA GLY A 137 -20.44 19.57 -7.05
C GLY A 137 -21.83 19.14 -6.60
N GLN A 138 -22.64 18.61 -7.53
CA GLN A 138 -23.96 18.08 -7.24
C GLN A 138 -23.89 16.89 -6.27
N ALA A 139 -22.96 15.97 -6.50
CA ALA A 139 -22.74 14.85 -5.58
C ALA A 139 -22.41 15.31 -4.16
N GLN A 140 -21.55 16.33 -4.01
CA GLN A 140 -21.24 16.94 -2.71
C GLN A 140 -22.45 17.59 -2.07
N ALA A 141 -23.24 18.37 -2.82
CA ALA A 141 -24.47 19.01 -2.33
C ALA A 141 -25.48 17.96 -1.82
N ILE A 142 -25.65 16.84 -2.54
CA ILE A 142 -26.49 15.71 -2.11
C ILE A 142 -25.96 15.13 -0.80
N ALA A 143 -24.66 14.84 -0.69
CA ALA A 143 -24.07 14.26 0.51
C ALA A 143 -24.20 15.16 1.74
N GLU A 144 -23.97 16.45 1.58
CA GLU A 144 -24.14 17.44 2.65
C GLU A 144 -25.60 17.53 3.14
N ARG A 145 -26.55 17.47 2.22
CA ARG A 145 -27.95 17.46 2.55
C ARG A 145 -28.35 16.18 3.28
N VAL A 146 -27.87 15.03 2.84
CA VAL A 146 -28.08 13.74 3.52
C VAL A 146 -27.56 13.79 4.96
N LYS A 147 -26.34 14.29 5.19
CA LYS A 147 -25.74 14.43 6.52
C LYS A 147 -26.55 15.36 7.43
N ARG A 148 -27.17 16.38 6.86
CA ARG A 148 -27.96 17.37 7.62
C ARG A 148 -29.39 16.91 7.94
N GLU A 149 -30.02 16.17 7.02
CA GLU A 149 -31.47 15.92 7.07
C GLU A 149 -31.84 14.45 7.37
N CYS A 150 -30.87 13.50 7.27
CA CYS A 150 -31.10 12.09 7.58
C CYS A 150 -30.42 11.69 8.89
N ASP A 151 -30.99 10.70 9.59
CA ASP A 151 -30.31 10.03 10.70
C ASP A 151 -29.30 9.01 10.17
N CYS A 152 -28.04 9.44 10.09
CA CYS A 152 -26.90 8.65 9.63
C CYS A 152 -26.10 8.02 10.78
N SER A 153 -26.60 7.97 12.01
CA SER A 153 -25.86 7.52 13.20
C SER A 153 -25.40 6.07 13.14
N HIS A 154 -26.02 5.23 12.31
CA HIS A 154 -25.69 3.83 12.09
C HIS A 154 -24.66 3.63 10.95
N LEU A 155 -24.34 4.69 10.20
CA LEU A 155 -23.31 4.70 9.16
C LEU A 155 -21.98 5.17 9.74
N ASP A 156 -20.89 4.60 9.24
CA ASP A 156 -19.55 5.08 9.58
C ASP A 156 -19.27 6.44 8.91
N ASP A 157 -19.80 6.68 7.70
CA ASP A 157 -19.73 7.98 7.00
C ASP A 157 -20.70 8.05 5.79
N VAL A 158 -20.88 9.28 5.27
CA VAL A 158 -21.48 9.56 3.95
C VAL A 158 -20.44 10.28 3.11
N ARG A 159 -19.99 9.70 1.99
CA ARG A 159 -18.86 10.20 1.22
C ARG A 159 -19.13 10.32 -0.27
N VAL A 160 -18.50 11.35 -0.85
CA VAL A 160 -18.35 11.50 -2.30
C VAL A 160 -16.89 11.28 -2.66
N TYR A 161 -16.63 10.44 -3.64
CA TYR A 161 -15.28 10.24 -4.17
C TYR A 161 -15.13 11.00 -5.48
N THR A 162 -14.77 12.28 -5.36
CA THR A 162 -14.60 13.19 -6.50
C THR A 162 -13.36 12.83 -7.32
N HIS A 163 -13.46 13.02 -8.63
CA HIS A 163 -12.34 12.84 -9.56
C HIS A 163 -12.52 13.74 -10.79
N ASN A 164 -11.48 13.85 -11.63
CA ASN A 164 -11.46 14.76 -12.78
C ASN A 164 -11.66 14.03 -14.13
N TYR A 165 -12.17 12.80 -14.11
CA TYR A 165 -12.23 11.92 -15.27
C TYR A 165 -13.67 11.61 -15.69
N GLY A 166 -13.85 10.68 -16.64
CA GLY A 166 -15.14 10.21 -17.13
C GLY A 166 -15.55 10.86 -18.45
N CYS A 167 -14.95 11.97 -18.81
CA CYS A 167 -15.13 12.61 -20.12
C CYS A 167 -13.77 12.85 -20.78
N SER A 168 -13.74 12.88 -22.12
CA SER A 168 -12.55 13.20 -22.92
C SER A 168 -11.34 12.28 -22.66
N GLN A 169 -11.57 11.08 -22.16
CA GLN A 169 -10.55 10.03 -22.00
C GLN A 169 -10.63 9.02 -23.13
N LEU A 170 -9.48 8.48 -23.52
CA LEU A 170 -9.33 7.49 -24.60
C LEU A 170 -8.59 6.24 -24.11
N GLY A 171 -8.81 5.11 -24.81
CA GLY A 171 -8.07 3.87 -24.63
C GLY A 171 -8.02 3.36 -23.19
N ASP A 172 -6.81 3.03 -22.74
CA ASP A 172 -6.59 2.42 -21.43
C ASP A 172 -6.99 3.34 -20.26
N ASP A 173 -6.83 4.66 -20.40
CA ASP A 173 -7.23 5.61 -19.35
C ASP A 173 -8.75 5.62 -19.13
N HIS A 174 -9.53 5.53 -20.23
CA HIS A 174 -10.99 5.40 -20.13
C HIS A 174 -11.38 4.08 -19.46
N ALA A 175 -10.79 2.97 -19.92
CA ALA A 175 -11.04 1.65 -19.35
C ALA A 175 -10.61 1.57 -17.87
N ASN A 176 -9.48 2.19 -17.50
CA ASN A 176 -9.02 2.27 -16.11
C ASN A 176 -10.00 3.05 -15.24
N THR A 177 -10.53 4.17 -15.72
CA THR A 177 -11.54 4.96 -15.02
C THR A 177 -12.81 4.14 -14.80
N GLN A 178 -13.31 3.46 -15.83
CA GLN A 178 -14.50 2.60 -15.71
C GLN A 178 -14.27 1.47 -14.68
N ARG A 179 -13.13 0.78 -14.75
CA ARG A 179 -12.78 -0.29 -13.79
C ARG A 179 -12.69 0.24 -12.37
N ALA A 180 -12.07 1.41 -12.17
CA ALA A 180 -11.95 2.03 -10.85
C ALA A 180 -13.31 2.40 -10.26
N LEU A 181 -14.18 3.04 -11.03
CA LEU A 181 -15.52 3.42 -10.57
C LEU A 181 -16.41 2.19 -10.34
N ALA A 182 -16.34 1.17 -11.21
CA ALA A 182 -17.02 -0.10 -10.99
C ALA A 182 -16.53 -0.82 -9.71
N ALA A 183 -15.23 -0.74 -9.41
CA ALA A 183 -14.66 -1.29 -8.19
C ALA A 183 -15.18 -0.57 -6.93
N LEU A 184 -15.31 0.76 -6.96
CA LEU A 184 -15.97 1.53 -5.89
C LEU A 184 -17.40 1.05 -5.65
N VAL A 185 -18.19 0.90 -6.72
CA VAL A 185 -19.59 0.47 -6.60
C VAL A 185 -19.72 -0.91 -5.97
N ARG A 186 -18.78 -1.81 -6.24
CA ARG A 186 -18.76 -3.18 -5.70
C ARG A 186 -18.05 -3.32 -4.36
N HIS A 187 -17.44 -2.25 -3.83
CA HIS A 187 -16.57 -2.34 -2.66
C HIS A 187 -17.37 -2.65 -1.38
N PRO A 188 -16.97 -3.66 -0.58
CA PRO A 188 -17.77 -4.13 0.56
C PRO A 188 -17.85 -3.14 1.73
N ASN A 189 -16.95 -2.14 1.81
CA ASN A 189 -17.06 -1.08 2.82
C ASN A 189 -18.21 -0.11 2.54
N ALA A 190 -18.72 -0.05 1.31
CA ALA A 190 -19.97 0.63 1.00
C ALA A 190 -21.16 -0.21 1.48
N GLY A 191 -21.98 0.34 2.36
CA GLY A 191 -23.28 -0.22 2.74
C GLY A 191 -24.32 0.04 1.65
N ALA A 192 -24.21 1.22 1.00
CA ALA A 192 -25.03 1.60 -0.15
C ALA A 192 -24.28 2.58 -1.07
N VAL A 193 -24.68 2.65 -2.34
CA VAL A 193 -24.03 3.49 -3.34
C VAL A 193 -25.09 4.19 -4.21
N LEU A 194 -24.91 5.50 -4.43
CA LEU A 194 -25.53 6.24 -5.52
C LEU A 194 -24.47 6.51 -6.61
N VAL A 195 -24.67 6.03 -7.82
CA VAL A 195 -23.91 6.41 -9.00
C VAL A 195 -24.59 7.60 -9.65
N LEU A 196 -23.91 8.74 -9.75
CA LEU A 196 -24.42 9.97 -10.34
C LEU A 196 -23.72 10.25 -11.68
N GLY A 197 -24.48 10.16 -12.78
CA GLY A 197 -24.05 10.53 -14.13
C GLY A 197 -24.51 11.91 -14.54
N LEU A 198 -23.85 12.51 -15.54
CA LEU A 198 -24.31 13.72 -16.20
C LEU A 198 -25.32 13.41 -17.31
N GLY A 199 -24.95 12.53 -18.25
CA GLY A 199 -25.77 12.09 -19.39
C GLY A 199 -25.07 12.21 -20.76
N CYS A 200 -24.09 13.09 -20.92
CA CYS A 200 -23.35 13.29 -22.18
C CYS A 200 -21.86 12.91 -22.11
N GLU A 201 -21.39 12.38 -20.99
CA GLU A 201 -20.01 11.94 -20.79
C GLU A 201 -19.66 10.68 -21.58
N ASN A 202 -18.35 10.46 -21.84
CA ASN A 202 -17.88 9.20 -22.44
C ASN A 202 -18.16 7.99 -21.55
N ASN A 203 -18.03 8.17 -20.24
CA ASN A 203 -18.31 7.15 -19.23
C ASN A 203 -19.80 7.16 -18.83
N GLN A 204 -20.69 7.00 -19.81
CA GLN A 204 -22.13 6.96 -19.57
C GLN A 204 -22.51 5.87 -18.53
N VAL A 205 -23.55 6.14 -17.76
CA VAL A 205 -24.06 5.20 -16.75
C VAL A 205 -24.40 3.83 -17.33
N SER A 206 -24.92 3.76 -18.57
CA SER A 206 -25.20 2.50 -19.27
C SER A 206 -23.92 1.67 -19.48
N ALA A 207 -22.87 2.27 -20.01
CA ALA A 207 -21.57 1.61 -20.22
C ALA A 207 -20.91 1.22 -18.88
N LEU A 208 -21.00 2.08 -17.87
CA LEU A 208 -20.48 1.77 -16.54
C LEU A 208 -21.21 0.57 -15.89
N LYS A 209 -22.52 0.45 -16.06
CA LYS A 209 -23.32 -0.72 -15.62
C LYS A 209 -22.80 -2.04 -16.21
N GLU A 210 -22.39 -2.05 -17.47
CA GLU A 210 -21.81 -3.23 -18.12
C GLU A 210 -20.52 -3.67 -17.42
N VAL A 211 -19.66 -2.71 -17.03
CA VAL A 211 -18.40 -2.98 -16.30
C VAL A 211 -18.65 -3.38 -14.84
N ILE A 212 -19.68 -2.80 -14.20
CA ILE A 212 -20.09 -3.20 -12.84
C ILE A 212 -20.60 -4.65 -12.86
N GLY A 213 -21.33 -5.06 -13.89
CA GLY A 213 -21.91 -6.39 -14.01
C GLY A 213 -23.10 -6.57 -13.07
N GLN A 214 -23.00 -7.46 -12.09
CA GLN A 214 -24.08 -7.71 -11.13
C GLN A 214 -23.98 -6.77 -9.92
N TRP A 215 -25.08 -6.27 -9.45
CA TRP A 215 -25.21 -5.46 -8.24
C TRP A 215 -26.52 -5.76 -7.50
N ASP A 216 -26.61 -5.32 -6.25
CA ASP A 216 -27.84 -5.37 -5.44
C ASP A 216 -28.65 -4.08 -5.71
N ASP A 217 -29.77 -4.23 -6.41
CA ASP A 217 -30.65 -3.09 -6.76
C ASP A 217 -31.25 -2.36 -5.54
N GLU A 218 -31.25 -2.97 -4.36
CA GLU A 218 -31.71 -2.30 -3.15
C GLU A 218 -30.63 -1.41 -2.52
N ARG A 219 -29.35 -1.63 -2.85
CA ARG A 219 -28.21 -0.93 -2.26
C ARG A 219 -27.44 -0.07 -3.24
N VAL A 220 -27.57 -0.32 -4.53
CA VAL A 220 -26.91 0.45 -5.59
C VAL A 220 -27.98 1.09 -6.47
N LYS A 221 -27.96 2.41 -6.52
CA LYS A 221 -28.88 3.21 -7.34
C LYS A 221 -28.11 4.06 -8.33
N PHE A 222 -28.79 4.41 -9.43
CA PHE A 222 -28.22 5.20 -10.51
C PHE A 222 -29.13 6.40 -10.78
N LEU A 223 -28.53 7.56 -11.00
CA LEU A 223 -29.20 8.79 -11.38
C LEU A 223 -28.43 9.45 -12.52
N VAL A 224 -29.11 9.90 -13.55
CA VAL A 224 -28.54 10.71 -14.64
C VAL A 224 -29.11 12.11 -14.52
N ALA A 225 -28.24 13.10 -14.29
CA ALA A 225 -28.62 14.48 -13.96
C ALA A 225 -29.47 15.13 -15.09
N GLN A 226 -29.13 14.90 -16.36
CA GLN A 226 -29.85 15.45 -17.50
C GLN A 226 -31.23 14.79 -17.78
N GLU A 227 -31.57 13.74 -17.05
CA GLU A 227 -32.87 13.03 -17.20
C GLU A 227 -33.89 13.44 -16.13
N VAL A 228 -33.55 14.33 -15.22
CA VAL A 228 -34.41 14.82 -14.13
C VAL A 228 -34.43 16.35 -14.09
N GLU A 229 -35.49 16.93 -13.53
CA GLU A 229 -35.64 18.38 -13.41
C GLU A 229 -34.72 18.96 -12.34
N ASP A 230 -34.55 18.27 -11.20
CA ASP A 230 -33.67 18.65 -10.07
C ASP A 230 -32.90 17.43 -9.59
N GLU A 231 -31.64 17.33 -10.01
CA GLU A 231 -30.77 16.20 -9.70
C GLU A 231 -30.36 16.16 -8.22
N ILE A 232 -30.38 17.31 -7.54
CA ILE A 232 -30.05 17.38 -6.12
C ILE A 232 -31.22 16.82 -5.29
N GLU A 233 -32.46 17.22 -5.62
CA GLU A 233 -33.65 16.69 -4.97
C GLU A 233 -33.80 15.19 -5.23
N ALA A 234 -33.73 14.78 -6.50
CA ALA A 234 -33.84 13.36 -6.90
C ALA A 234 -32.74 12.49 -6.23
N GLY A 235 -31.49 12.97 -6.22
CA GLY A 235 -30.36 12.29 -5.58
C GLY A 235 -30.52 12.19 -4.06
N PHE A 236 -31.02 13.25 -3.41
CA PHE A 236 -31.29 13.25 -1.98
C PHE A 236 -32.36 12.20 -1.62
N GLU A 237 -33.49 12.16 -2.35
CA GLU A 237 -34.55 11.19 -2.09
C GLU A 237 -34.08 9.74 -2.27
N ILE A 238 -33.26 9.47 -3.29
CA ILE A 238 -32.62 8.16 -3.47
C ILE A 238 -31.72 7.83 -2.28
N CYS A 239 -30.84 8.76 -1.89
CA CYS A 239 -29.93 8.55 -0.77
C CYS A 239 -30.67 8.38 0.55
N ARG A 240 -31.77 9.10 0.79
CA ARG A 240 -32.63 8.92 1.96
C ARG A 240 -33.18 7.49 2.05
N GLY A 241 -33.63 6.94 0.94
CA GLY A 241 -34.06 5.54 0.86
C GLY A 241 -32.92 4.55 1.13
N LEU A 242 -31.71 4.83 0.64
CA LEU A 242 -30.51 4.03 0.89
C LEU A 242 -30.08 4.08 2.36
N VAL A 243 -30.12 5.26 3.01
CA VAL A 243 -29.85 5.40 4.45
C VAL A 243 -30.81 4.54 5.27
N GLU A 244 -32.12 4.57 4.98
CA GLU A 244 -33.10 3.73 5.68
C GLU A 244 -32.82 2.24 5.49
N LYS A 245 -32.42 1.81 4.30
CA LYS A 245 -32.08 0.42 4.01
C LYS A 245 -30.89 -0.07 4.83
N THR A 246 -29.87 0.76 5.01
CA THR A 246 -28.64 0.39 5.75
C THR A 246 -28.82 0.30 7.26
N LYS A 247 -29.94 0.75 7.85
CA LYS A 247 -30.24 0.60 9.29
C LYS A 247 -30.34 -0.87 9.74
N ALA A 248 -30.60 -1.77 8.81
CA ALA A 248 -30.64 -3.21 9.07
C ALA A 248 -29.24 -3.86 9.21
N ASP A 249 -28.20 -3.17 8.75
CA ASP A 249 -26.84 -3.71 8.75
C ASP A 249 -26.28 -3.80 10.18
N LYS A 250 -25.72 -4.96 10.50
CA LYS A 250 -25.11 -5.23 11.80
C LYS A 250 -23.79 -5.94 11.63
N ARG A 251 -22.81 -5.54 12.44
CA ARG A 251 -21.55 -6.28 12.56
C ARG A 251 -21.80 -7.64 13.19
N GLN A 252 -21.14 -8.66 12.62
CA GLN A 252 -21.16 -10.02 13.15
C GLN A 252 -19.77 -10.64 13.10
N PRO A 253 -19.48 -11.66 13.92
CA PRO A 253 -18.17 -12.32 13.91
C PRO A 253 -17.99 -13.15 12.64
N LEU A 254 -17.03 -12.78 11.78
CA LEU A 254 -16.72 -13.43 10.52
C LEU A 254 -15.29 -13.98 10.52
N PRO A 255 -15.02 -15.08 9.79
CA PRO A 255 -13.67 -15.63 9.63
C PRO A 255 -12.72 -14.62 8.98
N LEU A 256 -11.43 -14.68 9.35
CA LEU A 256 -10.39 -13.83 8.73
C LEU A 256 -10.20 -14.10 7.24
N ALA A 257 -10.70 -15.19 6.70
CA ALA A 257 -10.71 -15.49 5.26
C ALA A 257 -11.40 -14.39 4.42
N TYR A 258 -12.30 -13.61 5.02
CA TYR A 258 -12.94 -12.47 4.37
C TYR A 258 -12.07 -11.21 4.35
N LEU A 259 -11.02 -11.14 5.18
CA LEU A 259 -10.20 -9.94 5.30
C LEU A 259 -9.12 -9.89 4.20
N LYS A 260 -9.15 -8.82 3.42
CA LYS A 260 -8.19 -8.49 2.36
C LYS A 260 -7.47 -7.19 2.72
N VAL A 261 -6.15 -7.24 2.81
CA VAL A 261 -5.33 -6.14 3.30
C VAL A 261 -4.31 -5.72 2.25
N GLY A 262 -4.31 -4.44 1.91
CA GLY A 262 -3.34 -3.84 1.01
C GLY A 262 -2.05 -3.45 1.75
N LEU A 263 -0.90 -3.67 1.12
CA LEU A 263 0.43 -3.42 1.67
C LEU A 263 1.11 -2.30 0.89
N LYS A 264 1.43 -1.20 1.57
CA LYS A 264 1.93 0.05 1.00
C LYS A 264 3.05 0.65 1.83
N CYS A 265 3.97 1.39 1.21
CA CYS A 265 4.88 2.28 1.94
C CYS A 265 4.98 3.66 1.26
N GLY A 266 5.28 4.69 2.03
CA GLY A 266 5.51 6.04 1.53
C GLY A 266 6.34 6.86 2.51
N GLY A 267 7.21 7.75 1.98
CA GLY A 267 8.16 8.47 2.80
C GLY A 267 9.13 7.55 3.53
N SER A 268 9.64 6.51 2.85
CA SER A 268 10.55 5.51 3.43
C SER A 268 11.89 6.12 3.86
N ASP A 269 12.48 5.53 4.90
CA ASP A 269 13.79 5.85 5.47
C ASP A 269 14.65 4.59 5.67
N GLY A 270 15.84 4.72 6.21
CA GLY A 270 16.76 3.61 6.50
C GLY A 270 16.21 2.55 7.44
N PHE A 271 15.18 2.87 8.24
CA PHE A 271 14.51 1.95 9.16
C PHE A 271 13.37 1.16 8.52
N SER A 272 12.86 1.59 7.37
CA SER A 272 11.68 0.97 6.73
C SER A 272 11.84 -0.53 6.53
N GLY A 273 13.00 -0.99 6.03
CA GLY A 273 13.31 -2.41 5.85
C GLY A 273 13.82 -3.13 7.12
N ILE A 274 13.86 -2.44 8.26
CA ILE A 274 14.35 -3.00 9.54
C ILE A 274 13.19 -3.18 10.53
N THR A 275 12.21 -2.29 10.51
CA THR A 275 11.12 -2.23 11.50
C THR A 275 9.75 -2.46 10.86
N ALA A 276 9.15 -1.43 10.27
CA ALA A 276 7.75 -1.46 9.85
C ALA A 276 7.46 -2.44 8.70
N ASN A 277 8.32 -2.51 7.69
CA ASN A 277 8.09 -3.42 6.55
C ASN A 277 8.21 -4.90 6.95
N PRO A 278 9.24 -5.35 7.69
CA PRO A 278 9.28 -6.70 8.23
C PRO A 278 8.10 -7.03 9.15
N LEU A 279 7.67 -6.09 10.01
CA LEU A 279 6.49 -6.29 10.86
C LEU A 279 5.22 -6.53 10.05
N VAL A 280 5.00 -5.74 8.99
CA VAL A 280 3.90 -5.94 8.05
C VAL A 280 4.02 -7.27 7.32
N GLY A 281 5.25 -7.71 7.00
CA GLY A 281 5.52 -9.03 6.41
C GLY A 281 5.14 -10.18 7.33
N LEU A 282 5.52 -10.11 8.60
CA LEU A 282 5.11 -11.11 9.61
C LEU A 282 3.59 -11.14 9.80
N PHE A 283 2.95 -9.97 9.78
CA PHE A 283 1.49 -9.88 9.80
C PHE A 283 0.87 -10.50 8.52
N SER A 284 1.45 -10.25 7.35
CA SER A 284 0.99 -10.84 6.08
C SER A 284 1.03 -12.37 6.16
N ASP A 285 2.14 -12.93 6.63
CA ASP A 285 2.29 -14.38 6.81
C ASP A 285 1.26 -14.93 7.80
N TRP A 286 1.05 -14.25 8.92
CA TRP A 286 0.06 -14.63 9.91
C TRP A 286 -1.37 -14.60 9.33
N LEU A 287 -1.77 -13.50 8.64
CA LEU A 287 -3.10 -13.36 8.08
C LEU A 287 -3.40 -14.44 7.02
N ILE A 288 -2.42 -14.72 6.15
CA ILE A 288 -2.54 -15.76 5.11
C ILE A 288 -2.69 -17.15 5.75
N ALA A 289 -1.95 -17.43 6.83
CA ALA A 289 -2.10 -18.70 7.58
C ALA A 289 -3.51 -18.86 8.16
N GLN A 290 -4.22 -17.76 8.48
CA GLN A 290 -5.62 -17.77 8.89
C GLN A 290 -6.62 -17.83 7.71
N GLY A 291 -6.15 -17.91 6.47
CA GLY A 291 -6.96 -17.94 5.24
C GLY A 291 -7.28 -16.59 4.64
N GLY A 292 -6.76 -15.48 5.21
CA GLY A 292 -6.95 -14.15 4.67
C GLY A 292 -6.07 -13.84 3.45
N THR A 293 -6.12 -12.61 2.99
CA THR A 293 -5.46 -12.19 1.75
C THR A 293 -4.67 -10.90 1.95
N THR A 294 -3.47 -10.85 1.38
CA THR A 294 -2.69 -9.63 1.28
C THR A 294 -2.36 -9.30 -0.17
N VAL A 295 -2.25 -8.01 -0.47
CA VAL A 295 -1.94 -7.50 -1.81
C VAL A 295 -0.77 -6.54 -1.73
N LEU A 296 0.32 -6.85 -2.42
CA LEU A 296 1.50 -6.01 -2.56
C LEU A 296 1.46 -5.28 -3.90
N THR A 297 1.72 -3.98 -3.90
CA THR A 297 1.77 -3.14 -5.10
C THR A 297 3.05 -2.31 -5.13
N GLU A 298 3.06 -1.19 -5.87
CA GLU A 298 4.23 -0.32 -6.06
C GLU A 298 5.30 -1.00 -6.91
N VAL A 299 4.92 -1.40 -8.14
CA VAL A 299 5.80 -2.20 -9.02
C VAL A 299 7.20 -1.59 -9.20
N PRO A 300 7.38 -0.25 -9.36
CA PRO A 300 8.71 0.34 -9.42
C PRO A 300 9.56 0.12 -8.16
N GLU A 301 8.94 -0.16 -7.01
CA GLU A 301 9.63 -0.47 -5.76
C GLU A 301 9.89 -1.97 -5.57
N MET A 302 9.74 -2.77 -6.63
CA MET A 302 10.15 -4.16 -6.70
C MET A 302 11.43 -4.33 -7.54
N PHE A 303 11.84 -3.33 -8.34
CA PHE A 303 13.00 -3.39 -9.22
C PHE A 303 14.29 -3.60 -8.42
N GLY A 304 15.05 -4.63 -8.78
CA GLY A 304 16.26 -5.08 -8.07
C GLY A 304 15.99 -6.04 -6.89
N ALA A 305 14.71 -6.27 -6.54
CA ALA A 305 14.27 -7.26 -5.55
C ALA A 305 13.24 -8.25 -6.12
N GLU A 306 12.92 -8.13 -7.41
CA GLU A 306 11.87 -8.90 -8.09
C GLU A 306 12.10 -10.42 -8.04
N THR A 307 13.34 -10.86 -8.03
CA THR A 307 13.69 -12.30 -7.97
C THR A 307 13.21 -12.94 -6.67
N ILE A 308 13.15 -12.18 -5.56
CA ILE A 308 12.62 -12.67 -4.28
C ILE A 308 11.13 -13.02 -4.41
N LEU A 309 10.37 -12.25 -5.17
CA LEU A 309 8.96 -12.52 -5.44
C LEU A 309 8.78 -13.63 -6.48
N MET A 310 9.61 -13.65 -7.53
CA MET A 310 9.61 -14.66 -8.58
C MET A 310 9.94 -16.05 -8.04
N ASP A 311 10.92 -16.17 -7.13
CA ASP A 311 11.31 -17.41 -6.45
C ASP A 311 10.18 -18.00 -5.60
N ARG A 312 9.22 -17.17 -5.19
CA ARG A 312 8.04 -17.57 -4.40
C ARG A 312 6.75 -17.74 -5.21
N ALA A 313 6.84 -17.67 -6.54
CA ALA A 313 5.68 -17.89 -7.39
C ALA A 313 5.09 -19.29 -7.18
N ALA A 314 3.80 -19.38 -6.89
CA ALA A 314 3.11 -20.64 -6.60
C ALA A 314 3.12 -21.62 -7.79
N ASP A 315 3.16 -21.08 -9.01
CA ASP A 315 3.23 -21.83 -10.25
C ASP A 315 3.96 -21.04 -11.36
N ARG A 316 4.17 -21.69 -12.51
CA ARG A 316 4.83 -21.09 -13.68
C ARG A 316 4.03 -19.89 -14.23
N ARG A 317 2.71 -19.93 -14.20
CA ARG A 317 1.86 -18.83 -14.67
C ARG A 317 2.05 -17.58 -13.81
N VAL A 318 2.15 -17.74 -12.49
CA VAL A 318 2.40 -16.64 -11.55
C VAL A 318 3.80 -16.06 -11.74
N PHE A 319 4.80 -16.93 -11.97
CA PHE A 319 6.16 -16.49 -12.32
C PHE A 319 6.16 -15.63 -13.59
N ASP A 320 5.61 -16.16 -14.68
CA ASP A 320 5.56 -15.45 -15.97
C ASP A 320 4.76 -14.14 -15.85
N GLY A 321 3.68 -14.13 -15.06
CA GLY A 321 2.92 -12.94 -14.71
C GLY A 321 3.75 -11.90 -13.95
N THR A 322 4.58 -12.33 -13.00
CA THR A 322 5.48 -11.44 -12.24
C THR A 322 6.55 -10.84 -13.15
N VAL A 323 7.15 -11.66 -14.04
CA VAL A 323 8.10 -11.17 -15.05
C VAL A 323 7.46 -10.11 -15.94
N SER A 324 6.23 -10.37 -16.42
CA SER A 324 5.49 -9.40 -17.24
C SER A 324 5.19 -8.12 -16.46
N LEU A 325 4.73 -8.22 -15.21
CA LEU A 325 4.44 -7.07 -14.35
C LEU A 325 5.65 -6.13 -14.23
N ILE A 326 6.84 -6.68 -13.97
CA ILE A 326 8.08 -5.92 -13.82
C ILE A 326 8.51 -5.30 -15.15
N ASN A 327 8.59 -6.10 -16.21
CA ASN A 327 9.10 -5.64 -17.50
C ASN A 327 8.15 -4.65 -18.18
N ASP A 328 6.82 -4.81 -18.03
CA ASP A 328 5.84 -3.86 -18.57
C ASP A 328 5.97 -2.48 -17.91
N PHE A 329 6.24 -2.44 -16.59
CA PHE A 329 6.49 -1.16 -15.91
C PHE A 329 7.83 -0.52 -16.32
N LYS A 330 8.88 -1.31 -16.54
CA LYS A 330 10.14 -0.80 -17.10
C LYS A 330 9.92 -0.22 -18.51
N ARG A 331 9.14 -0.90 -19.36
CA ARG A 331 8.73 -0.41 -20.69
C ARG A 331 7.87 0.85 -20.61
N TYR A 332 6.99 0.95 -19.61
CA TYR A 332 6.21 2.15 -19.36
C TYR A 332 7.11 3.37 -19.10
N PHE A 333 8.13 3.27 -18.24
CA PHE A 333 9.09 4.36 -18.02
C PHE A 333 9.81 4.77 -19.31
N ARG A 334 10.32 3.80 -20.07
CA ARG A 334 11.04 4.05 -21.33
C ARG A 334 10.16 4.70 -22.39
N ARG A 335 8.86 4.36 -22.45
CA ARG A 335 7.92 5.01 -23.38
C ARG A 335 7.86 6.52 -23.21
N PHE A 336 8.18 7.02 -22.02
CA PHE A 336 8.21 8.42 -21.68
C PHE A 336 9.64 8.98 -21.49
N ASP A 337 10.66 8.27 -21.98
CA ASP A 337 12.09 8.65 -21.85
C ASP A 337 12.51 8.94 -20.39
N GLN A 338 11.96 8.17 -19.43
CA GLN A 338 12.27 8.29 -18.01
C GLN A 338 13.17 7.15 -17.53
N PRO A 339 14.17 7.42 -16.66
CA PRO A 339 15.01 6.41 -16.08
C PRO A 339 14.20 5.52 -15.11
N ILE A 340 14.46 4.21 -15.14
CA ILE A 340 13.79 3.24 -14.25
C ILE A 340 14.25 3.34 -12.79
N TYR A 341 15.36 4.03 -12.52
CA TYR A 341 16.03 4.15 -11.23
C TYR A 341 15.97 5.56 -10.61
N GLU A 342 15.03 6.41 -11.03
CA GLU A 342 14.87 7.77 -10.47
C GLU A 342 14.51 7.74 -8.97
N ASN A 343 13.70 6.77 -8.53
CA ASN A 343 13.50 6.49 -7.12
C ASN A 343 14.80 5.88 -6.52
N PRO A 344 15.25 6.22 -5.31
CA PRO A 344 14.59 6.89 -4.19
C PRO A 344 14.50 8.42 -4.34
N SER A 345 13.42 8.99 -3.78
CA SER A 345 13.22 10.44 -3.74
C SER A 345 14.29 11.15 -2.87
N PRO A 346 14.48 12.48 -3.01
CA PRO A 346 15.39 13.23 -2.15
C PRO A 346 15.13 13.02 -0.66
N GLY A 347 13.87 12.89 -0.24
CA GLY A 347 13.49 12.61 1.15
C GLY A 347 13.94 11.22 1.62
N ASN A 348 13.84 10.20 0.76
CA ASN A 348 14.34 8.86 1.08
C ASN A 348 15.87 8.83 1.21
N LYS A 349 16.58 9.54 0.32
CA LYS A 349 18.06 9.68 0.37
C LYS A 349 18.48 10.37 1.66
N LYS A 350 17.82 11.47 2.05
CA LYS A 350 18.08 12.13 3.35
C LYS A 350 17.83 11.19 4.55
N GLY A 351 16.93 10.22 4.40
CA GLY A 351 16.63 9.20 5.42
C GLY A 351 17.55 7.98 5.40
N GLY A 352 18.66 7.98 4.62
CA GLY A 352 19.68 6.92 4.60
C GLY A 352 19.56 5.90 3.48
N ILE A 353 18.48 5.92 2.65
CA ILE A 353 18.34 5.05 1.47
C ILE A 353 19.14 5.64 0.32
N THR A 354 19.87 4.81 -0.43
CA THR A 354 20.79 5.29 -1.49
C THR A 354 20.36 4.91 -2.90
N THR A 355 20.04 3.65 -3.12
CA THR A 355 19.71 3.09 -4.43
C THR A 355 18.29 2.54 -4.47
N LEU A 356 17.76 2.29 -5.67
CA LEU A 356 16.44 1.68 -5.81
C LEU A 356 16.44 0.22 -5.30
N GLU A 357 17.52 -0.53 -5.52
CA GLU A 357 17.67 -1.90 -5.00
C GLU A 357 17.58 -1.92 -3.47
N GLU A 358 18.25 -1.00 -2.79
CA GLU A 358 18.16 -0.90 -1.32
C GLU A 358 16.72 -0.62 -0.88
N LYS A 359 16.04 0.31 -1.56
CA LYS A 359 14.65 0.61 -1.28
C LYS A 359 13.75 -0.59 -1.53
N SER A 360 13.90 -1.25 -2.68
CA SER A 360 13.08 -2.40 -3.10
C SER A 360 13.25 -3.60 -2.18
N LEU A 361 14.48 -3.93 -1.78
CA LEU A 361 14.77 -4.99 -0.82
C LEU A 361 14.08 -4.74 0.53
N GLY A 362 13.99 -3.48 0.96
CA GLY A 362 13.19 -3.10 2.13
C GLY A 362 11.68 -3.18 1.88
N CYS A 363 11.20 -2.76 0.70
CA CYS A 363 9.79 -2.68 0.38
C CYS A 363 9.12 -4.05 0.20
N VAL A 364 9.78 -5.00 -0.49
CA VAL A 364 9.20 -6.34 -0.75
C VAL A 364 9.01 -7.18 0.53
N GLN A 365 9.69 -6.83 1.62
CA GLN A 365 9.52 -7.49 2.92
C GLN A 365 8.10 -7.40 3.45
N LYS A 366 7.32 -6.36 3.08
CA LYS A 366 5.89 -6.25 3.43
C LYS A 366 5.07 -7.47 3.00
N GLY A 367 5.49 -8.15 1.92
CA GLY A 367 4.84 -9.37 1.43
C GLY A 367 5.16 -10.64 2.22
N GLY A 368 5.94 -10.54 3.32
CA GLY A 368 6.31 -11.70 4.12
C GLY A 368 7.07 -12.78 3.33
N ALA A 369 6.89 -14.04 3.69
CA ALA A 369 7.55 -15.19 3.08
C ALA A 369 6.58 -16.18 2.39
N GLN A 370 5.26 -15.96 2.45
CA GLN A 370 4.26 -16.81 1.81
C GLN A 370 4.38 -16.81 0.28
N PRO A 371 3.95 -17.88 -0.42
CA PRO A 371 3.93 -17.93 -1.88
C PRO A 371 3.10 -16.80 -2.49
N VAL A 372 3.56 -16.26 -3.62
CA VAL A 372 2.76 -15.38 -4.48
C VAL A 372 1.79 -16.25 -5.27
N VAL A 373 0.49 -16.03 -5.10
CA VAL A 373 -0.57 -16.88 -5.67
C VAL A 373 -1.23 -16.31 -6.92
N ASP A 374 -1.13 -14.99 -7.13
CA ASP A 374 -1.66 -14.34 -8.33
C ASP A 374 -0.98 -13.01 -8.62
N VAL A 375 -1.12 -12.55 -9.88
CA VAL A 375 -0.67 -11.24 -10.37
C VAL A 375 -1.85 -10.55 -11.04
N LEU A 376 -2.20 -9.37 -10.53
CA LEU A 376 -3.40 -8.62 -10.89
C LEU A 376 -3.04 -7.38 -11.73
N THR A 377 -3.86 -7.07 -12.71
CA THR A 377 -3.82 -5.79 -13.43
C THR A 377 -4.49 -4.68 -12.60
N TYR A 378 -4.29 -3.42 -12.98
CA TYR A 378 -4.85 -2.26 -12.28
C TYR A 378 -6.38 -2.37 -12.10
N ALA A 379 -6.84 -2.17 -10.87
CA ALA A 379 -8.24 -2.26 -10.44
C ALA A 379 -8.93 -3.63 -10.68
N GLN A 380 -8.16 -4.69 -10.95
CA GLN A 380 -8.68 -6.04 -11.01
C GLN A 380 -9.03 -6.54 -9.61
N PRO A 381 -10.23 -7.11 -9.38
CA PRO A 381 -10.59 -7.66 -8.08
C PRO A 381 -9.68 -8.82 -7.65
N VAL A 382 -9.24 -8.81 -6.41
CA VAL A 382 -8.52 -9.94 -5.82
C VAL A 382 -9.50 -11.05 -5.43
N THR A 383 -9.28 -12.25 -5.98
CA THR A 383 -10.17 -13.40 -5.79
C THR A 383 -9.47 -14.60 -5.14
N LYS A 384 -8.14 -14.68 -5.21
CA LYS A 384 -7.37 -15.79 -4.63
C LYS A 384 -6.88 -15.44 -3.23
N PRO A 385 -7.18 -16.26 -2.20
CA PRO A 385 -6.57 -16.12 -0.88
C PRO A 385 -5.04 -16.29 -0.94
N GLY A 386 -4.32 -15.52 -0.14
CA GLY A 386 -2.86 -15.55 -0.10
C GLY A 386 -2.23 -14.21 -0.51
N LEU A 387 -0.93 -14.20 -0.81
CA LEU A 387 -0.21 -13.02 -1.28
C LEU A 387 -0.42 -12.83 -2.79
N ASN A 388 -0.97 -11.68 -3.17
CA ASN A 388 -1.17 -11.27 -4.56
C ASN A 388 -0.28 -10.06 -4.89
N LEU A 389 0.18 -9.95 -6.13
CA LEU A 389 0.84 -8.76 -6.66
C LEU A 389 -0.15 -7.95 -7.50
N LEU A 390 -0.10 -6.62 -7.39
CA LEU A 390 -1.00 -5.72 -8.10
C LEU A 390 -0.23 -4.68 -8.90
N GLN A 391 -0.61 -4.50 -10.16
CA GLN A 391 -0.10 -3.45 -11.03
C GLN A 391 -0.53 -2.07 -10.56
N ALA A 392 0.39 -1.27 -10.00
CA ALA A 392 0.23 0.15 -9.77
C ALA A 392 1.59 0.85 -9.62
N PRO A 393 1.67 2.18 -9.84
CA PRO A 393 2.90 2.95 -9.65
C PRO A 393 3.24 3.11 -8.15
N GLY A 394 4.40 3.71 -7.86
CA GLY A 394 4.82 4.04 -6.49
C GLY A 394 4.18 5.29 -5.88
N ASN A 395 3.40 6.07 -6.65
CA ASN A 395 2.70 7.26 -6.14
C ASN A 395 1.74 6.86 -5.00
N ASP A 396 1.85 7.51 -3.84
CA ASP A 396 1.13 7.15 -2.62
C ASP A 396 -0.39 7.09 -2.81
N LEU A 397 -0.98 8.11 -3.45
CA LEU A 397 -2.41 8.21 -3.64
C LEU A 397 -2.92 7.14 -4.62
N VAL A 398 -2.23 6.98 -5.75
CA VAL A 398 -2.61 6.03 -6.80
C VAL A 398 -2.44 4.60 -6.32
N ALA A 399 -1.33 4.28 -5.66
CA ALA A 399 -1.06 2.92 -5.19
C ALA A 399 -2.02 2.50 -4.05
N ALA A 400 -2.28 3.38 -3.07
CA ALA A 400 -3.24 3.09 -2.01
C ALA A 400 -4.67 2.95 -2.55
N SER A 401 -5.06 3.82 -3.51
CA SER A 401 -6.34 3.68 -4.21
C SER A 401 -6.41 2.36 -5.00
N ALA A 402 -5.35 1.97 -5.72
CA ALA A 402 -5.31 0.72 -6.48
C ALA A 402 -5.51 -0.52 -5.59
N LEU A 403 -4.87 -0.56 -4.41
CA LEU A 403 -5.07 -1.62 -3.42
C LEU A 403 -6.54 -1.70 -2.97
N ALA A 404 -7.13 -0.57 -2.62
CA ALA A 404 -8.52 -0.52 -2.22
C ALA A 404 -9.46 -0.89 -3.39
N LEU A 405 -9.21 -0.39 -4.62
CA LEU A 405 -9.97 -0.75 -5.82
C LEU A 405 -9.87 -2.24 -6.19
N SER A 406 -8.81 -2.94 -5.78
CA SER A 406 -8.73 -4.40 -5.92
C SER A 406 -9.58 -5.16 -4.89
N GLY A 407 -10.25 -4.46 -3.97
CA GLY A 407 -11.15 -5.00 -2.96
C GLY A 407 -10.52 -5.16 -1.57
N CYS A 408 -9.34 -4.57 -1.31
CA CYS A 408 -8.77 -4.51 0.03
C CYS A 408 -9.61 -3.58 0.92
N GLN A 409 -10.12 -4.11 2.02
CA GLN A 409 -10.93 -3.33 2.95
C GLN A 409 -10.10 -2.39 3.83
N LEU A 410 -8.81 -2.68 3.98
CA LEU A 410 -7.83 -1.96 4.80
C LEU A 410 -6.51 -1.85 4.05
N VAL A 411 -5.81 -0.74 4.18
CA VAL A 411 -4.43 -0.55 3.69
C VAL A 411 -3.49 -0.32 4.88
N LEU A 412 -2.43 -1.10 4.97
CA LEU A 412 -1.30 -0.89 5.89
C LEU A 412 -0.26 -0.03 5.18
N PHE A 413 0.00 1.15 5.73
CA PHE A 413 0.85 2.16 5.13
C PHE A 413 2.06 2.45 6.04
N THR A 414 3.20 1.87 5.72
CA THR A 414 4.44 2.10 6.47
C THR A 414 5.10 3.42 6.06
N THR A 415 5.67 4.15 7.01
CA THR A 415 6.28 5.47 6.75
C THR A 415 7.39 5.81 7.74
N GLY A 416 8.50 6.35 7.26
CA GLY A 416 9.58 6.87 8.06
C GLY A 416 9.53 8.39 8.27
N ARG A 417 8.74 9.10 7.44
CA ARG A 417 8.65 10.56 7.46
C ARG A 417 7.25 11.09 7.77
N GLY A 418 6.24 10.23 7.68
CA GLY A 418 4.85 10.55 7.96
C GLY A 418 4.09 11.19 6.80
N THR A 419 2.78 10.97 6.78
CA THR A 419 1.82 11.62 5.88
C THR A 419 0.45 11.65 6.53
N PRO A 420 -0.34 12.74 6.39
CA PRO A 420 -1.74 12.78 6.84
C PRO A 420 -2.68 12.03 5.89
N PHE A 421 -2.22 11.67 4.70
CA PHE A 421 -3.02 11.03 3.65
C PHE A 421 -3.76 9.79 4.14
N GLY A 422 -5.00 9.62 3.68
CA GLY A 422 -5.79 8.39 3.77
C GLY A 422 -6.49 8.11 2.44
N SER A 423 -6.51 6.84 2.01
CA SER A 423 -7.30 6.40 0.87
C SER A 423 -8.79 6.32 1.24
N PHE A 424 -9.62 5.95 0.29
CA PHE A 424 -11.07 5.79 0.51
C PHE A 424 -11.45 4.61 1.43
N VAL A 425 -10.48 3.77 1.81
CA VAL A 425 -10.63 2.76 2.87
C VAL A 425 -9.75 3.12 4.06
N PRO A 426 -9.98 2.54 5.25
CA PRO A 426 -9.07 2.69 6.38
C PRO A 426 -7.62 2.48 5.97
N THR A 427 -6.75 3.46 6.24
CA THR A 427 -5.33 3.48 5.83
C THR A 427 -4.48 3.68 7.07
N MET A 428 -4.03 2.58 7.68
CA MET A 428 -3.27 2.58 8.93
C MET A 428 -1.84 3.04 8.70
N LYS A 429 -1.43 4.16 9.29
CA LYS A 429 -0.06 4.64 9.25
C LYS A 429 0.79 3.99 10.33
N ILE A 430 1.85 3.31 9.89
CA ILE A 430 2.78 2.56 10.72
C ILE A 430 4.15 3.24 10.63
N SER A 431 4.60 3.88 11.72
CA SER A 431 5.90 4.53 11.72
C SER A 431 7.05 3.52 11.81
N THR A 432 8.14 3.83 11.13
CA THR A 432 9.38 3.04 11.17
C THR A 432 10.22 3.35 12.40
N ASN A 433 9.97 4.48 13.08
CA ASN A 433 10.75 4.97 14.20
C ASN A 433 9.84 5.68 15.23
N THR A 434 10.25 5.63 16.50
CA THR A 434 9.49 6.20 17.61
C THR A 434 9.45 7.73 17.56
N GLN A 435 10.53 8.37 17.12
CA GLN A 435 10.58 9.83 17.01
C GLN A 435 9.45 10.38 16.13
N LEU A 436 9.18 9.74 14.98
CA LEU A 436 8.07 10.10 14.12
C LEU A 436 6.72 9.85 14.80
N ALA A 437 6.56 8.70 15.47
CA ALA A 437 5.31 8.34 16.13
C ALA A 437 4.93 9.37 17.21
N GLU A 438 5.90 9.83 17.98
CA GLU A 438 5.70 10.85 19.02
C GLU A 438 5.46 12.24 18.42
N PHE A 439 6.30 12.65 17.46
CA PHE A 439 6.21 13.98 16.84
C PHE A 439 4.94 14.18 16.02
N LYS A 440 4.42 13.11 15.38
CA LYS A 440 3.21 13.10 14.55
C LYS A 440 2.15 12.15 15.09
N ALA A 441 1.91 12.19 16.39
CA ALA A 441 0.92 11.36 17.05
C ALA A 441 -0.50 11.50 16.47
N ASN A 442 -0.81 12.64 15.84
CA ASN A 442 -2.06 12.88 15.13
C ASN A 442 -2.13 12.25 13.71
N TRP A 443 -1.04 11.67 13.19
CA TRP A 443 -0.99 10.99 11.89
C TRP A 443 -0.76 9.49 12.03
N ILE A 444 0.04 9.09 13.04
CA ILE A 444 0.52 7.73 13.19
C ILE A 444 -0.43 6.91 14.05
N ASP A 445 -0.80 5.73 13.55
CA ASP A 445 -1.72 4.80 14.21
C ASP A 445 -0.98 3.70 14.98
N PHE A 446 0.25 3.35 14.55
CA PHE A 446 1.08 2.31 15.19
C PHE A 446 2.57 2.65 15.10
N ASN A 447 3.31 2.43 16.19
CA ASN A 447 4.77 2.60 16.25
C ASN A 447 5.47 1.25 16.11
N ALA A 448 6.16 1.02 14.99
CA ALA A 448 7.02 -0.15 14.79
C ALA A 448 8.50 0.12 15.17
N GLY A 449 8.85 1.37 15.50
CA GLY A 449 10.21 1.76 15.89
C GLY A 449 10.71 1.04 17.13
N THR A 450 9.80 0.61 18.01
CA THR A 450 10.11 -0.15 19.22
C THR A 450 10.82 -1.49 18.95
N LEU A 451 10.75 -2.03 17.72
CA LEU A 451 11.48 -3.25 17.31
C LEU A 451 13.00 -3.13 17.37
N VAL A 452 13.55 -1.92 17.27
CA VAL A 452 15.01 -1.67 17.42
C VAL A 452 15.37 -1.09 18.79
N GLU A 453 14.38 -0.98 19.66
CA GLU A 453 14.51 -0.65 21.09
C GLU A 453 14.57 -1.95 21.91
N ASP A 454 14.19 -1.92 23.16
CA ASP A 454 14.31 -3.10 24.05
C ASP A 454 13.00 -3.91 24.12
N GLU A 455 12.13 -3.86 23.07
CA GLU A 455 10.86 -4.58 23.04
C GLU A 455 10.98 -5.91 22.27
N GLU A 456 10.39 -6.96 22.82
CA GLU A 456 10.40 -8.29 22.20
C GLU A 456 9.61 -8.30 20.89
N PRO A 457 10.19 -8.75 19.75
CA PRO A 457 9.54 -8.70 18.45
C PRO A 457 8.17 -9.40 18.38
N GLN A 458 8.02 -10.51 19.11
CA GLN A 458 6.75 -11.25 19.17
C GLN A 458 5.66 -10.43 19.88
N ALA A 459 6.02 -9.69 20.93
CA ALA A 459 5.07 -8.81 21.64
C ALA A 459 4.59 -7.66 20.74
N VAL A 460 5.50 -7.07 19.95
CA VAL A 460 5.17 -6.02 18.97
C VAL A 460 4.22 -6.58 17.90
N LEU A 461 4.49 -7.78 17.38
CA LEU A 461 3.63 -8.43 16.39
C LEU A 461 2.22 -8.70 16.92
N GLU A 462 2.08 -9.27 18.11
CA GLU A 462 0.76 -9.55 18.71
C GLU A 462 -0.02 -8.26 18.97
N ARG A 463 0.64 -7.19 19.43
CA ARG A 463 0.03 -5.86 19.57
C ARG A 463 -0.39 -5.27 18.22
N PHE A 464 0.43 -5.46 17.18
CA PHE A 464 0.10 -5.02 15.82
C PHE A 464 -1.10 -5.78 15.24
N ILE A 465 -1.14 -7.10 15.38
CA ILE A 465 -2.29 -7.93 15.02
C ILE A 465 -3.55 -7.42 15.74
N GLY A 466 -3.47 -7.20 17.05
CA GLY A 466 -4.57 -6.66 17.84
C GLY A 466 -5.09 -5.32 17.30
N LYS A 467 -4.18 -4.39 16.92
CA LYS A 467 -4.56 -3.09 16.33
C LYS A 467 -5.25 -3.24 14.97
N VAL A 468 -4.76 -4.13 14.10
CA VAL A 468 -5.39 -4.39 12.79
C VAL A 468 -6.78 -4.99 12.97
N LEU A 469 -6.95 -5.96 13.87
CA LEU A 469 -8.24 -6.59 14.15
C LEU A 469 -9.23 -5.59 14.78
N ALA A 470 -8.79 -4.73 15.69
CA ALA A 470 -9.61 -3.68 16.26
C ALA A 470 -10.08 -2.68 15.17
N THR A 471 -9.18 -2.28 14.26
CA THR A 471 -9.53 -1.42 13.12
C THR A 471 -10.54 -2.08 12.19
N ALA A 472 -10.34 -3.35 11.85
CA ALA A 472 -11.30 -4.12 11.07
C ALA A 472 -12.64 -4.28 11.80
N GLY A 473 -12.62 -4.36 13.14
CA GLY A 473 -13.79 -4.40 14.02
C GLY A 473 -14.53 -3.08 14.19
N GLY A 474 -14.00 -1.95 13.64
CA GLY A 474 -14.66 -0.66 13.65
C GLY A 474 -13.91 0.46 14.37
N GLU A 475 -12.75 0.20 14.98
CA GLU A 475 -11.91 1.27 15.53
C GLU A 475 -11.47 2.20 14.40
N ARG A 476 -11.63 3.51 14.61
CA ARG A 476 -11.27 4.55 13.64
C ARG A 476 -9.78 4.85 13.69
N LEU A 477 -9.20 5.10 12.51
CA LEU A 477 -7.84 5.55 12.33
C LEU A 477 -7.78 7.09 12.30
N LYS A 478 -6.60 7.66 12.53
CA LYS A 478 -6.39 9.12 12.59
C LYS A 478 -6.90 9.87 11.36
N HIS A 479 -6.67 9.33 10.16
CA HIS A 479 -7.17 9.96 8.93
C HIS A 479 -8.70 9.90 8.78
N GLU A 480 -9.36 8.90 9.37
CA GLU A 480 -10.82 8.81 9.38
C GLU A 480 -11.43 9.83 10.36
N GLU A 481 -10.76 10.06 11.51
CA GLU A 481 -11.17 11.07 12.50
C GLU A 481 -11.09 12.49 11.91
N THR A 482 -10.07 12.77 11.10
CA THR A 482 -9.87 14.06 10.42
C THR A 482 -10.62 14.18 9.10
N GLY A 483 -11.22 13.09 8.61
CA GLY A 483 -11.99 13.07 7.37
C GLY A 483 -11.13 13.04 6.10
N PHE A 484 -9.84 12.72 6.18
CA PHE A 484 -8.95 12.63 5.01
C PHE A 484 -9.12 11.29 4.31
N LYS A 485 -10.06 11.23 3.37
CA LYS A 485 -10.33 10.06 2.51
C LYS A 485 -10.34 10.51 1.05
N GLU A 486 -9.38 10.02 0.29
CA GLU A 486 -9.16 10.45 -1.09
C GLU A 486 -9.09 9.26 -2.04
N ILE A 487 -9.39 9.53 -3.33
CA ILE A 487 -9.19 8.59 -4.43
C ILE A 487 -8.28 9.23 -5.48
N ALA A 488 -7.41 8.41 -6.07
CA ALA A 488 -6.64 8.77 -7.26
C ALA A 488 -6.71 7.63 -8.28
N ILE A 489 -7.04 7.98 -9.52
CA ILE A 489 -7.14 7.02 -10.63
C ILE A 489 -5.86 7.12 -11.46
N PHE A 490 -5.27 5.99 -11.81
CA PHE A 490 -4.04 5.93 -12.60
C PHE A 490 -4.33 6.37 -14.04
N LYS A 491 -3.59 7.38 -14.49
CA LYS A 491 -3.70 7.97 -15.82
C LYS A 491 -2.34 7.99 -16.51
N THR A 492 -2.28 7.57 -17.76
CA THR A 492 -1.04 7.46 -18.55
C THR A 492 -1.11 8.15 -19.92
N GLY A 493 -2.31 8.41 -20.43
CA GLY A 493 -2.51 8.89 -21.80
C GLY A 493 -2.90 10.35 -21.92
N VAL A 494 -3.25 10.75 -23.14
CA VAL A 494 -3.74 12.10 -23.46
C VAL A 494 -5.19 12.30 -23.08
N THR A 495 -5.55 13.55 -22.80
CA THR A 495 -6.93 14.01 -22.63
C THR A 495 -7.34 14.80 -23.87
N LEU A 496 -8.55 14.59 -24.43
CA LEU A 496 -9.11 15.34 -25.56
C LEU A 496 -9.41 16.78 -25.17
#